data_ec6b024a8a7b411bfc7d23784434c0e2
#
_entry.id   ec6b024a8a7b411bfc7d23784434c0e2
#
_cell.length_a   1.000
_cell.length_b   1.000
_cell.length_c   1.000
_cell.angle_alpha   90.00
_cell.angle_beta   90.00
_cell.angle_gamma   90.00
#
_symmetry.space_group_name_H-M   'P 1'
#
loop_
_entity.id
_entity.type
_entity.pdbx_description
1 polymer ?
#
loop_
_entity_poly.entity_id
_entity_poly.type
_entity_poly.pdbx_seq_one_letter_code
_entity_poly.pdbx_strand_id
1 'polypeptide(L)'
;MKYLKYILLFFVCLSFSSCLTSGLEDLPSYEDADVKAFTFEYRWMIKEGESEKLRVQKMDTDVKIDVDNMTVTCTITVPAVNGAFTREVRDKVALSNLNAYCTISTAATITPVGDTPVLGKIGDFSKSDMQYEVVAADGKTKKIWKLIIGGFNK
;
A
#
# COMPACT_ATOMS: atom_id res chain seq x y z
N MET A 1 -54.34 13.78 -32.71
CA MET A 1 -53.33 12.69 -32.77
C MET A 1 -51.83 13.14 -32.74
N LYS A 2 -51.52 14.42 -32.89
CA LYS A 2 -50.10 14.90 -32.80
C LYS A 2 -49.52 14.79 -31.35
N TYR A 3 -50.30 15.06 -30.34
CA TYR A 3 -49.85 15.08 -28.92
C TYR A 3 -49.68 13.69 -28.31
N LEU A 4 -50.35 12.68 -28.83
CA LEU A 4 -50.25 11.30 -28.34
C LEU A 4 -48.81 10.74 -28.47
N LYS A 5 -48.09 11.11 -29.52
CA LYS A 5 -46.69 10.70 -29.72
C LYS A 5 -45.75 11.33 -28.69
N TYR A 6 -45.96 12.55 -28.26
CA TYR A 6 -45.16 13.22 -27.26
C TYR A 6 -45.45 12.70 -25.86
N ILE A 7 -46.68 12.34 -25.58
CA ILE A 7 -47.07 11.70 -24.29
C ILE A 7 -46.44 10.32 -24.18
N LEU A 8 -46.42 9.54 -25.28
CA LEU A 8 -45.80 8.22 -25.29
C LEU A 8 -44.28 8.31 -25.13
N LEU A 9 -43.62 9.31 -25.78
CA LEU A 9 -42.19 9.57 -25.65
C LEU A 9 -41.81 9.99 -24.23
N PHE A 10 -42.62 10.81 -23.56
CA PHE A 10 -42.43 11.24 -22.20
C PHE A 10 -42.55 10.08 -21.18
N PHE A 11 -43.49 9.15 -21.41
CA PHE A 11 -43.66 7.96 -20.59
C PHE A 11 -42.46 6.96 -20.74
N VAL A 12 -41.90 6.84 -21.92
CA VAL A 12 -40.69 6.01 -22.17
C VAL A 12 -39.45 6.59 -21.46
N CYS A 13 -39.30 7.90 -21.41
CA CYS A 13 -38.18 8.54 -20.70
C CYS A 13 -38.25 8.36 -19.16
N LEU A 14 -39.47 8.26 -18.59
CA LEU A 14 -39.66 8.03 -17.14
C LEU A 14 -39.32 6.61 -16.68
N SER A 15 -39.35 5.63 -17.58
CA SER A 15 -39.04 4.24 -17.24
C SER A 15 -37.55 3.92 -17.14
N PHE A 16 -36.66 4.82 -17.53
CA PHE A 16 -35.20 4.65 -17.40
C PHE A 16 -34.59 5.19 -16.10
N SER A 17 -35.37 5.78 -15.22
CA SER A 17 -34.92 6.16 -13.87
C SER A 17 -35.03 4.96 -12.89
N SER A 18 -34.58 3.77 -13.32
CA SER A 18 -34.39 2.65 -12.41
C SER A 18 -33.16 2.97 -11.58
N CYS A 19 -33.37 3.37 -10.31
CA CYS A 19 -32.32 3.39 -9.32
C CYS A 19 -31.75 1.97 -9.23
N LEU A 20 -30.54 1.78 -9.75
CA LEU A 20 -29.78 0.53 -9.65
C LEU A 20 -29.55 0.05 -8.20
N THR A 21 -29.87 0.88 -7.22
CA THR A 21 -29.67 0.61 -5.78
C THR A 21 -30.96 0.25 -5.05
N SER A 22 -32.14 0.29 -5.70
CA SER A 22 -33.42 -0.03 -5.05
C SER A 22 -33.54 -1.54 -4.82
N GLY A 23 -33.50 -1.97 -3.56
CA GLY A 23 -33.70 -3.35 -3.13
C GLY A 23 -32.44 -4.22 -3.07
N LEU A 24 -31.23 -3.63 -3.19
CA LEU A 24 -29.99 -4.32 -2.84
C LEU A 24 -29.77 -4.14 -1.32
N GLU A 25 -29.53 -5.26 -0.63
CA GLU A 25 -29.03 -5.20 0.74
C GLU A 25 -27.68 -4.50 0.75
N ASP A 26 -27.46 -3.60 1.73
CA ASP A 26 -26.15 -3.00 1.93
C ASP A 26 -25.15 -4.11 2.21
N LEU A 27 -24.14 -4.23 1.33
CA LEU A 27 -23.05 -5.17 1.55
C LEU A 27 -22.33 -4.81 2.84
N PRO A 28 -21.98 -5.80 3.69
CA PRO A 28 -21.25 -5.53 4.92
C PRO A 28 -19.95 -4.80 4.57
N SER A 29 -19.80 -3.57 5.03
CA SER A 29 -18.56 -2.82 4.89
C SER A 29 -17.59 -3.27 5.99
N TYR A 30 -16.37 -3.62 5.60
CA TYR A 30 -15.31 -3.97 6.55
C TYR A 30 -14.81 -2.71 7.24
N GLU A 31 -14.85 -2.68 8.58
CA GLU A 31 -14.38 -1.57 9.42
C GLU A 31 -12.91 -1.72 9.84
N ASP A 32 -12.25 -2.80 9.42
CA ASP A 32 -10.87 -3.06 9.78
C ASP A 32 -9.91 -2.11 9.05
N ALA A 33 -9.12 -1.36 9.83
CA ALA A 33 -8.06 -0.47 9.35
C ALA A 33 -6.70 -0.90 9.91
N ASP A 34 -6.36 -2.20 9.78
CA ASP A 34 -5.19 -2.78 10.42
C ASP A 34 -4.05 -3.02 9.43
N VAL A 35 -2.83 -2.79 9.92
CA VAL A 35 -1.60 -3.26 9.28
C VAL A 35 -1.39 -4.72 9.66
N LYS A 36 -1.11 -5.58 8.66
CA LYS A 36 -0.93 -7.03 8.84
C LYS A 36 0.51 -7.50 8.58
N ALA A 37 1.24 -6.80 7.72
CA ALA A 37 2.63 -7.10 7.44
C ALA A 37 3.34 -5.88 6.85
N PHE A 38 4.67 -5.83 7.05
CA PHE A 38 5.55 -4.88 6.40
C PHE A 38 6.73 -5.65 5.80
N THR A 39 7.15 -5.29 4.58
CA THR A 39 8.29 -5.90 3.91
C THR A 39 9.13 -4.83 3.24
N PHE A 40 10.44 -5.08 3.14
CA PHE A 40 11.37 -4.18 2.50
C PHE A 40 12.13 -4.88 1.39
N GLU A 41 12.50 -4.13 0.37
CA GLU A 41 13.35 -4.60 -0.71
C GLU A 41 14.28 -3.51 -1.20
N TYR A 42 15.43 -3.93 -1.73
CA TYR A 42 16.38 -3.08 -2.43
C TYR A 42 16.31 -3.33 -3.93
N ARG A 43 16.35 -2.28 -4.71
CA ARG A 43 16.26 -2.31 -6.17
C ARG A 43 17.49 -1.66 -6.80
N TRP A 44 18.01 -2.30 -7.83
CA TRP A 44 19.12 -1.75 -8.61
C TRP A 44 19.04 -2.16 -10.08
N MET A 45 19.70 -1.40 -10.95
CA MET A 45 19.79 -1.70 -12.37
C MET A 45 21.13 -2.39 -12.66
N ILE A 46 21.09 -3.37 -13.54
CA ILE A 46 22.28 -3.99 -14.13
C ILE A 46 22.22 -3.83 -15.64
N LYS A 47 23.41 -3.72 -16.28
CA LYS A 47 23.53 -3.77 -17.74
C LYS A 47 23.82 -5.21 -18.17
N GLU A 48 23.01 -5.74 -19.08
CA GLU A 48 23.24 -6.99 -19.78
C GLU A 48 23.28 -6.70 -21.29
N GLY A 49 24.48 -6.54 -21.85
CA GLY A 49 24.67 -6.04 -23.20
C GLY A 49 24.22 -4.59 -23.34
N GLU A 50 23.31 -4.31 -24.28
CA GLU A 50 22.73 -2.97 -24.49
C GLU A 50 21.46 -2.71 -23.66
N SER A 51 20.97 -3.70 -22.92
CA SER A 51 19.74 -3.61 -22.13
C SER A 51 20.02 -3.37 -20.66
N GLU A 52 19.18 -2.55 -20.04
CA GLU A 52 19.16 -2.40 -18.59
C GLU A 52 18.06 -3.28 -17.97
N LYS A 53 18.42 -4.02 -16.92
CA LYS A 53 17.48 -4.89 -16.20
C LYS A 53 17.39 -4.49 -14.74
N LEU A 54 16.15 -4.35 -14.26
CA LEU A 54 15.88 -4.15 -12.84
C LEU A 54 16.10 -5.46 -12.09
N ARG A 55 16.87 -5.39 -11.01
CA ARG A 55 17.05 -6.45 -10.02
C ARG A 55 16.47 -6.03 -8.69
N VAL A 56 15.95 -7.01 -7.95
CA VAL A 56 15.30 -6.82 -6.68
C VAL A 56 15.85 -7.83 -5.68
N GLN A 57 16.21 -7.37 -4.50
CA GLN A 57 16.55 -8.20 -3.36
C GLN A 57 15.61 -7.88 -2.19
N LYS A 58 14.86 -8.88 -1.73
CA LYS A 58 14.08 -8.75 -0.50
C LYS A 58 15.04 -8.73 0.70
N MET A 59 14.71 -7.86 1.66
CA MET A 59 15.34 -7.84 2.97
C MET A 59 14.67 -8.84 3.90
N ASP A 60 15.42 -9.48 4.77
CA ASP A 60 14.86 -10.27 5.86
C ASP A 60 14.29 -9.29 6.89
N THR A 61 12.99 -9.38 7.15
CA THR A 61 12.30 -8.41 8.02
C THR A 61 11.57 -9.15 9.12
N ASP A 62 11.96 -8.90 10.38
CA ASP A 62 11.19 -9.27 11.56
C ASP A 62 10.23 -8.13 11.90
N VAL A 63 8.93 -8.44 11.97
CA VAL A 63 7.86 -7.46 12.14
C VAL A 63 7.07 -7.74 13.41
N LYS A 64 7.02 -6.76 14.29
CA LYS A 64 6.17 -6.78 15.49
C LYS A 64 5.07 -5.74 15.32
N ILE A 65 3.82 -6.20 15.36
CA ILE A 65 2.64 -5.36 15.21
C ILE A 65 1.94 -5.27 16.55
N ASP A 66 1.78 -4.06 17.05
CA ASP A 66 1.01 -3.72 18.25
C ASP A 66 -0.25 -2.98 17.80
N VAL A 67 -1.36 -3.70 17.79
CA VAL A 67 -2.67 -3.19 17.33
C VAL A 67 -3.23 -2.18 18.31
N ASP A 68 -3.01 -2.36 19.61
CA ASP A 68 -3.55 -1.50 20.66
C ASP A 68 -2.89 -0.11 20.63
N ASN A 69 -1.59 -0.06 20.33
CA ASN A 69 -0.82 1.18 20.20
C ASN A 69 -0.67 1.66 18.75
N MET A 70 -1.25 0.94 17.78
CA MET A 70 -1.16 1.25 16.35
C MET A 70 0.31 1.45 15.91
N THR A 71 1.20 0.52 16.32
CA THR A 71 2.62 0.58 16.01
C THR A 71 3.08 -0.67 15.28
N VAL A 72 3.98 -0.47 14.31
CA VAL A 72 4.70 -1.54 13.60
C VAL A 72 6.18 -1.31 13.81
N THR A 73 6.84 -2.27 14.47
CA THR A 73 8.29 -2.24 14.66
C THR A 73 8.94 -3.27 13.74
N CYS A 74 9.85 -2.82 12.87
CA CYS A 74 10.56 -3.65 11.91
C CYS A 74 12.05 -3.71 12.25
N THR A 75 12.60 -4.92 12.33
CA THR A 75 14.05 -5.14 12.29
C THR A 75 14.42 -5.68 10.91
N ILE A 76 15.26 -4.95 10.20
CA ILE A 76 15.63 -5.24 8.81
C ILE A 76 17.04 -5.82 8.80
N THR A 77 17.21 -6.99 8.16
CA THR A 77 18.52 -7.61 7.96
C THR A 77 18.80 -7.73 6.46
N VAL A 78 19.94 -7.21 6.04
CA VAL A 78 20.41 -7.33 4.66
C VAL A 78 20.94 -8.75 4.45
N PRO A 79 20.36 -9.55 3.53
CA PRO A 79 20.76 -10.94 3.34
C PRO A 79 22.20 -11.06 2.84
N ALA A 80 22.72 -12.28 2.93
CA ALA A 80 24.04 -12.61 2.41
C ALA A 80 24.11 -12.43 0.88
N VAL A 81 25.31 -12.22 0.37
CA VAL A 81 25.56 -12.11 -1.08
C VAL A 81 25.12 -13.40 -1.79
N ASN A 82 24.44 -13.23 -2.93
CA ASN A 82 23.97 -14.33 -3.76
C ASN A 82 23.84 -13.85 -5.23
N GLY A 83 24.26 -14.66 -6.19
CA GLY A 83 24.09 -14.38 -7.61
C GLY A 83 24.38 -12.93 -8.01
N ALA A 84 23.39 -12.20 -8.49
CA ALA A 84 23.51 -10.80 -8.89
C ALA A 84 23.58 -9.81 -7.71
N PHE A 85 23.24 -10.24 -6.49
CA PHE A 85 23.37 -9.46 -5.27
C PHE A 85 24.80 -9.59 -4.73
N THR A 86 25.74 -8.91 -5.41
CA THR A 86 27.17 -8.93 -5.08
C THR A 86 27.46 -8.15 -3.80
N ARG A 87 28.70 -8.26 -3.30
CA ARG A 87 29.15 -7.47 -2.14
C ARG A 87 29.00 -5.96 -2.39
N GLU A 88 29.42 -5.49 -3.59
CA GLU A 88 29.32 -4.07 -3.95
C GLU A 88 27.87 -3.56 -3.97
N VAL A 89 26.92 -4.39 -4.42
CA VAL A 89 25.49 -4.07 -4.40
C VAL A 89 24.98 -4.06 -2.96
N ARG A 90 25.35 -5.06 -2.17
CA ARG A 90 24.98 -5.20 -0.76
C ARG A 90 25.48 -4.01 0.08
N ASP A 91 26.70 -3.55 -0.16
CA ASP A 91 27.29 -2.42 0.59
C ASP A 91 26.55 -1.09 0.33
N LYS A 92 25.87 -0.96 -0.81
CA LYS A 92 25.04 0.20 -1.15
C LYS A 92 23.66 0.20 -0.49
N VAL A 93 23.21 -0.91 0.09
CA VAL A 93 21.91 -0.98 0.76
C VAL A 93 21.94 -0.09 2.01
N ALA A 94 21.00 0.80 2.13
CA ALA A 94 20.84 1.71 3.27
C ALA A 94 19.36 1.98 3.53
N LEU A 95 18.98 2.38 4.74
CA LEU A 95 17.61 2.78 5.05
C LEU A 95 17.10 3.92 4.16
N SER A 96 18.01 4.75 3.64
CA SER A 96 17.68 5.87 2.76
C SER A 96 17.32 5.48 1.31
N ASN A 97 17.42 4.19 0.95
CA ASN A 97 17.21 3.75 -0.44
C ASN A 97 16.47 2.40 -0.56
N LEU A 98 15.56 2.14 0.37
CA LEU A 98 14.71 0.96 0.35
C LEU A 98 13.34 1.26 -0.26
N ASN A 99 12.71 0.21 -0.79
CA ASN A 99 11.28 0.19 -1.07
C ASN A 99 10.58 -0.58 0.05
N ALA A 100 9.47 -0.05 0.55
CA ALA A 100 8.64 -0.76 1.51
C ALA A 100 7.27 -1.07 0.93
N TYR A 101 6.70 -2.17 1.39
CA TYR A 101 5.34 -2.61 1.09
C TYR A 101 4.64 -2.98 2.39
N CYS A 102 3.36 -2.70 2.43
CA CYS A 102 2.52 -2.99 3.58
C CYS A 102 1.32 -3.84 3.14
N THR A 103 1.04 -4.89 3.89
CA THR A 103 -0.23 -5.61 3.80
C THR A 103 -1.17 -5.05 4.86
N ILE A 104 -2.36 -4.68 4.45
CA ILE A 104 -3.40 -4.09 5.28
C ILE A 104 -4.69 -4.92 5.24
N SER A 105 -5.68 -4.53 6.00
CA SER A 105 -7.03 -5.12 5.97
C SER A 105 -7.64 -5.09 4.57
N THR A 106 -8.53 -6.05 4.30
CA THR A 106 -9.15 -6.21 2.98
C THR A 106 -9.89 -4.95 2.55
N ALA A 107 -9.66 -4.52 1.31
CA ALA A 107 -10.25 -3.33 0.70
C ALA A 107 -9.96 -2.00 1.44
N ALA A 108 -9.10 -2.00 2.47
CA ALA A 108 -8.60 -0.77 3.08
C ALA A 108 -7.60 -0.05 2.15
N THR A 109 -7.36 1.22 2.39
CA THR A 109 -6.34 2.03 1.70
C THR A 109 -5.32 2.53 2.70
N ILE A 110 -4.06 2.75 2.26
CA ILE A 110 -2.98 3.27 3.09
C ILE A 110 -2.31 4.44 2.40
N THR A 111 -2.09 5.52 3.15
CA THR A 111 -1.41 6.72 2.67
C THR A 111 -0.36 7.21 3.66
N PRO A 112 0.80 7.73 3.21
CA PRO A 112 1.79 8.30 4.11
C PRO A 112 1.28 9.62 4.70
N VAL A 113 1.67 9.90 5.95
CA VAL A 113 1.39 11.16 6.65
C VAL A 113 2.67 12.00 6.68
N GLY A 114 2.57 13.29 6.36
CA GLY A 114 3.70 14.21 6.35
C GLY A 114 4.81 13.76 5.40
N ASP A 115 6.05 13.76 5.89
CA ASP A 115 7.26 13.40 5.13
C ASP A 115 7.57 11.90 5.15
N THR A 116 6.60 11.05 5.51
CA THR A 116 6.77 9.60 5.51
C THR A 116 6.96 9.08 4.07
N PRO A 117 7.90 8.15 3.83
CA PRO A 117 8.12 7.61 2.49
C PRO A 117 6.87 6.95 1.89
N VAL A 118 6.66 7.18 0.60
CA VAL A 118 5.57 6.55 -0.14
C VAL A 118 5.86 5.07 -0.36
N LEU A 119 4.95 4.20 0.03
CA LEU A 119 5.07 2.75 -0.17
C LEU A 119 5.18 2.40 -1.67
N GLY A 120 5.97 1.39 -1.99
CA GLY A 120 6.22 0.96 -3.37
C GLY A 120 7.21 1.83 -4.15
N LYS A 121 7.73 2.90 -3.55
CA LYS A 121 8.79 3.76 -4.11
C LYS A 121 10.04 3.70 -3.25
N ILE A 122 11.19 4.05 -3.86
CA ILE A 122 12.43 4.24 -3.10
C ILE A 122 12.21 5.40 -2.13
N GLY A 123 12.51 5.15 -0.86
CA GLY A 123 12.32 6.12 0.21
C GLY A 123 13.39 6.05 1.28
N ASP A 124 13.39 7.07 2.14
CA ASP A 124 14.27 7.16 3.30
C ASP A 124 13.53 6.74 4.57
N PHE A 125 13.80 5.51 5.01
CA PHE A 125 13.25 4.89 6.23
C PHE A 125 14.15 5.07 7.46
N SER A 126 15.13 5.99 7.42
CA SER A 126 15.96 6.33 8.58
C SER A 126 15.28 7.32 9.55
N LYS A 127 14.15 7.88 9.16
CA LYS A 127 13.38 8.87 9.95
C LYS A 127 12.72 8.23 11.16
N SER A 128 12.57 9.00 12.25
CA SER A 128 12.00 8.54 13.52
C SER A 128 10.46 8.57 13.60
N ASP A 129 9.82 9.46 12.82
CA ASP A 129 8.39 9.77 12.96
C ASP A 129 7.56 9.40 11.72
N MET A 130 7.81 8.20 11.21
CA MET A 130 7.07 7.70 10.04
C MET A 130 5.67 7.24 10.44
N GLN A 131 4.65 7.76 9.75
CA GLN A 131 3.25 7.46 10.01
C GLN A 131 2.50 7.19 8.71
N TYR A 132 1.53 6.27 8.79
CA TYR A 132 0.62 5.93 7.71
C TYR A 132 -0.81 5.98 8.17
N GLU A 133 -1.69 6.67 7.44
CA GLU A 133 -3.13 6.59 7.64
C GLU A 133 -3.67 5.38 6.88
N VAL A 134 -4.34 4.49 7.60
CA VAL A 134 -5.10 3.37 7.03
C VAL A 134 -6.58 3.70 7.14
N VAL A 135 -7.28 3.70 6.01
CA VAL A 135 -8.73 3.93 5.91
C VAL A 135 -9.40 2.61 5.55
N ALA A 136 -10.32 2.16 6.36
CA ALA A 136 -11.07 0.93 6.13
C ALA A 136 -11.97 1.00 4.88
N ALA A 137 -12.50 -0.13 4.45
CA ALA A 137 -13.36 -0.22 3.29
C ALA A 137 -14.69 0.55 3.44
N ASP A 138 -15.12 0.84 4.68
CA ASP A 138 -16.29 1.67 4.98
C ASP A 138 -16.10 3.16 4.64
N GLY A 139 -14.85 3.58 4.36
CA GLY A 139 -14.46 4.96 4.09
C GLY A 139 -14.55 5.90 5.30
N LYS A 140 -14.91 5.40 6.47
CA LYS A 140 -15.14 6.16 7.71
C LYS A 140 -14.13 5.84 8.79
N THR A 141 -13.87 4.55 9.02
CA THR A 141 -12.92 4.09 10.03
C THR A 141 -11.49 4.34 9.58
N LYS A 142 -10.74 5.10 10.40
CA LYS A 142 -9.37 5.51 10.12
C LYS A 142 -8.46 5.24 11.30
N LYS A 143 -7.25 4.76 11.03
CA LYS A 143 -6.20 4.57 12.04
C LYS A 143 -4.89 5.15 11.54
N ILE A 144 -4.15 5.82 12.43
CA ILE A 144 -2.79 6.29 12.16
C ILE A 144 -1.81 5.28 12.75
N TRP A 145 -1.08 4.60 11.90
CA TRP A 145 -0.07 3.62 12.26
C TRP A 145 1.31 4.24 12.26
N LYS A 146 2.08 4.05 13.34
CA LYS A 146 3.48 4.47 13.43
C LYS A 146 4.39 3.33 12.99
N LEU A 147 5.28 3.61 12.02
CA LEU A 147 6.35 2.70 11.62
C LEU A 147 7.63 3.05 12.36
N ILE A 148 8.21 2.05 13.03
CA ILE A 148 9.45 2.16 13.79
C ILE A 148 10.47 1.18 13.20
N ILE A 149 11.64 1.67 12.81
CA ILE A 149 12.77 0.81 12.46
C ILE A 149 13.55 0.54 13.73
N GLY A 150 13.33 -0.66 14.31
CA GLY A 150 13.97 -1.09 15.56
C GLY A 150 15.41 -1.57 15.39
N GLY A 151 15.82 -1.90 14.16
CA GLY A 151 17.18 -2.33 13.85
C GLY A 151 17.42 -2.44 12.35
N PHE A 152 18.69 -2.19 11.94
CA PHE A 152 19.17 -2.39 10.59
C PHE A 152 20.52 -3.11 10.62
N ASN A 153 20.57 -4.36 10.20
CA ASN A 153 21.71 -5.24 10.27
C ASN A 153 22.24 -5.52 8.86
N LYS A 154 23.57 -5.44 8.71
CA LYS A 154 24.28 -5.81 7.46
C LYS A 154 25.17 -7.02 7.66
#